data_26c805c0bddbdeea8386dd2b043bad08
#
_entry.id   26c805c0bddbdeea8386dd2b043bad08
#
_cell.length_a   1.000
_cell.length_b   1.000
_cell.length_c   1.000
_cell.angle_alpha   90.00
_cell.angle_beta   90.00
_cell.angle_gamma   90.00
#
_symmetry.space_group_name_H-M   'P 1'
#
loop_
_entity.id
_entity.type
_entity.pdbx_description
1 polymer ?
#
loop_
_entity_poly.entity_id
_entity_poly.type
_entity_poly.pdbx_seq_one_letter_code
_entity_poly.pdbx_strand_id
1 'polypeptide(L)'
;IITGASQGQSDGALSLYRLTMQDTTSLLHKRCNSRVFMNKSVVEICEILFKEWQSKSPLFAASLRLDTSGLSRNYDIRPFSMQSNESDYAYLTRLLREEAINWLVDESYLYVSSNGDSIEPQILKLIDNNAQFEAIERRSIRYHRSNATEQSDSITSFIAQRQLQPT
;
A
#
# COMPACT_ATOMS: atom_id res chain seq x y z
N ILE A 1 3.51 -5.26 9.38
CA ILE A 1 3.22 -6.52 10.09
C ILE A 1 4.25 -7.60 9.76
N ILE A 2 4.50 -8.54 10.68
CA ILE A 2 5.34 -9.71 10.42
C ILE A 2 4.48 -10.75 9.70
N THR A 3 4.87 -11.10 8.47
CA THR A 3 4.15 -12.08 7.64
C THR A 3 4.85 -13.42 7.56
N GLY A 4 6.09 -13.51 8.04
CA GLY A 4 6.85 -14.75 8.08
C GLY A 4 7.95 -14.69 9.13
N ALA A 5 8.23 -15.84 9.75
CA ALA A 5 9.34 -16.03 10.65
C ALA A 5 9.97 -17.40 10.39
N SER A 6 11.28 -17.46 10.33
CA SER A 6 12.01 -18.72 10.23
C SER A 6 13.25 -18.70 11.11
N GLN A 7 13.56 -19.85 11.69
CA GLN A 7 14.80 -20.06 12.41
C GLN A 7 15.85 -20.60 11.43
N GLY A 8 17.01 -19.99 11.41
CA GLY A 8 18.16 -20.41 10.63
C GLY A 8 19.10 -21.30 11.44
N GLN A 9 20.39 -21.23 11.11
CA GLN A 9 21.43 -22.00 11.79
C GLN A 9 21.64 -21.50 13.21
N SER A 10 22.00 -22.44 14.09
CA SER A 10 22.45 -22.17 15.46
C SER A 10 23.83 -22.76 15.64
N ASP A 11 24.74 -22.02 16.28
CA ASP A 11 26.07 -22.47 16.65
C ASP A 11 26.17 -22.91 18.14
N GLY A 12 25.03 -23.07 18.78
CA GLY A 12 24.90 -23.44 20.20
C GLY A 12 24.85 -22.24 21.14
N ALA A 13 25.46 -21.12 20.80
CA ALA A 13 25.42 -19.89 21.60
C ALA A 13 24.47 -18.85 20.99
N LEU A 14 24.40 -18.78 19.67
CA LEU A 14 23.56 -17.83 18.92
C LEU A 14 22.65 -18.58 17.95
N SER A 15 21.43 -18.08 17.80
CA SER A 15 20.46 -18.54 16.80
C SER A 15 20.09 -17.41 15.87
N LEU A 16 20.12 -17.69 14.57
CA LEU A 16 19.72 -16.75 13.56
C LEU A 16 18.19 -16.87 13.33
N TYR A 17 17.50 -15.74 13.33
CA TYR A 17 16.10 -15.65 12.96
C TYR A 17 15.92 -14.72 11.77
N ARG A 18 15.13 -15.14 10.81
CA ARG A 18 14.72 -14.31 9.66
C ARG A 18 13.25 -13.95 9.82
N LEU A 19 12.97 -12.66 9.83
CA LEU A 19 11.62 -12.12 9.85
C LEU A 19 11.31 -11.49 8.50
N THR A 20 10.15 -11.80 7.94
CA THR A 20 9.60 -11.13 6.75
C THR A 20 8.56 -10.14 7.23
N MET A 21 8.78 -8.87 6.92
CA MET A 21 7.86 -7.78 7.27
C MET A 21 7.27 -7.18 6.01
N GLN A 22 5.99 -6.87 6.05
CA GLN A 22 5.25 -6.24 4.96
C GLN A 22 4.30 -5.20 5.55
N ASP A 23 3.84 -4.27 4.72
CA ASP A 23 2.75 -3.38 5.11
C ASP A 23 1.45 -4.17 5.34
N THR A 24 0.47 -3.52 5.96
CA THR A 24 -0.77 -4.20 6.35
C THR A 24 -1.65 -4.55 5.16
N THR A 25 -1.47 -3.90 4.00
CA THR A 25 -2.23 -4.23 2.78
C THR A 25 -1.96 -5.66 2.31
N SER A 26 -0.83 -6.27 2.72
CA SER A 26 -0.50 -7.66 2.45
C SER A 26 -1.56 -8.65 2.96
N LEU A 27 -2.33 -8.28 3.99
CA LEU A 27 -3.43 -9.09 4.50
C LEU A 27 -4.55 -9.23 3.45
N LEU A 28 -4.78 -8.22 2.62
CA LEU A 28 -5.82 -8.24 1.58
C LEU A 28 -5.60 -9.34 0.53
N HIS A 29 -4.37 -9.86 0.41
CA HIS A 29 -4.07 -11.03 -0.44
C HIS A 29 -4.59 -12.35 0.14
N LYS A 30 -4.91 -12.40 1.43
CA LYS A 30 -5.24 -13.64 2.13
C LYS A 30 -6.72 -14.06 1.98
N ARG A 31 -7.56 -13.20 1.40
CA ARG A 31 -8.97 -13.48 1.18
C ARG A 31 -9.33 -13.34 -0.30
N CYS A 32 -9.76 -14.44 -0.91
CA CYS A 32 -10.37 -14.46 -2.24
C CYS A 32 -11.89 -14.51 -2.12
N ASN A 33 -12.59 -13.81 -3.00
CA ASN A 33 -14.04 -13.74 -3.00
C ASN A 33 -14.62 -13.76 -4.41
N SER A 34 -15.91 -14.16 -4.48
CA SER A 34 -16.75 -13.96 -5.65
C SER A 34 -18.05 -13.30 -5.19
N ARG A 35 -18.24 -12.03 -5.54
CA ARG A 35 -19.39 -11.22 -5.10
C ARG A 35 -19.66 -10.07 -6.04
N VAL A 36 -20.83 -9.47 -5.93
CA VAL A 36 -21.28 -8.34 -6.74
C VAL A 36 -21.62 -7.17 -5.82
N PHE A 37 -21.20 -5.98 -6.23
CA PHE A 37 -21.60 -4.71 -5.64
C PHE A 37 -22.52 -3.99 -6.63
N MET A 38 -23.72 -3.64 -6.17
CA MET A 38 -24.75 -2.97 -6.98
C MET A 38 -24.81 -1.49 -6.61
N ASN A 39 -24.87 -0.63 -7.64
CA ASN A 39 -25.05 0.81 -7.47
C ASN A 39 -24.06 1.43 -6.48
N LYS A 40 -22.78 1.17 -6.69
CA LYS A 40 -21.68 1.66 -5.86
C LYS A 40 -20.59 2.31 -6.71
N SER A 41 -20.03 3.39 -6.21
CA SER A 41 -18.77 3.94 -6.73
C SER A 41 -17.58 3.09 -6.28
N VAL A 42 -16.44 3.24 -6.94
CA VAL A 42 -15.21 2.54 -6.56
C VAL A 42 -14.79 2.90 -5.13
N VAL A 43 -14.92 4.15 -4.73
CA VAL A 43 -14.58 4.61 -3.38
C VAL A 43 -15.47 3.95 -2.33
N GLU A 44 -16.79 3.90 -2.56
CA GLU A 44 -17.71 3.20 -1.65
C GLU A 44 -17.38 1.71 -1.52
N ILE A 45 -16.97 1.05 -2.62
CA ILE A 45 -16.54 -0.35 -2.58
C ILE A 45 -15.28 -0.50 -1.72
N CYS A 46 -14.30 0.40 -1.87
CA CYS A 46 -13.10 0.41 -1.04
C CYS A 46 -13.44 0.55 0.45
N GLU A 47 -14.32 1.47 0.80
CA GLU A 47 -14.76 1.67 2.19
C GLU A 47 -15.47 0.43 2.75
N ILE A 48 -16.32 -0.22 1.95
CA ILE A 48 -17.01 -1.46 2.36
C ILE A 48 -15.99 -2.56 2.65
N LEU A 49 -15.01 -2.74 1.76
CA LEU A 49 -13.93 -3.72 1.93
C LEU A 49 -13.12 -3.47 3.20
N PHE A 50 -12.75 -2.22 3.45
CA PHE A 50 -12.00 -1.85 4.64
C PHE A 50 -12.81 -2.08 5.93
N LYS A 51 -14.07 -1.68 5.95
CA LYS A 51 -14.98 -1.92 7.10
C LYS A 51 -15.14 -3.42 7.39
N GLU A 52 -15.29 -4.23 6.34
CA GLU A 52 -15.34 -5.70 6.51
C GLU A 52 -14.05 -6.27 7.10
N TRP A 53 -12.90 -5.83 6.62
CA TRP A 53 -11.62 -6.29 7.15
C TRP A 53 -11.42 -5.84 8.59
N GLN A 54 -11.74 -4.61 8.92
CA GLN A 54 -11.69 -4.09 10.29
C GLN A 54 -12.59 -4.87 11.24
N SER A 55 -13.78 -5.27 10.78
CA SER A 55 -14.72 -6.05 11.61
C SER A 55 -14.26 -7.49 11.85
N LYS A 56 -13.51 -8.07 10.90
CA LYS A 56 -13.10 -9.49 10.95
C LYS A 56 -11.71 -9.71 11.50
N SER A 57 -10.85 -8.72 11.41
CA SER A 57 -9.44 -8.82 11.83
C SER A 57 -9.08 -7.68 12.78
N PRO A 58 -8.95 -7.96 14.08
CA PRO A 58 -8.45 -6.96 15.04
C PRO A 58 -7.07 -6.43 14.67
N LEU A 59 -6.21 -7.28 14.09
CA LEU A 59 -4.90 -6.87 13.60
C LEU A 59 -5.02 -5.83 12.49
N PHE A 60 -5.90 -6.07 11.51
CA PHE A 60 -6.12 -5.11 10.42
C PHE A 60 -6.71 -3.79 10.94
N ALA A 61 -7.69 -3.87 11.85
CA ALA A 61 -8.32 -2.70 12.45
C ALA A 61 -7.33 -1.81 13.22
N ALA A 62 -6.36 -2.43 13.90
CA ALA A 62 -5.33 -1.74 14.66
C ALA A 62 -4.19 -1.21 13.78
N SER A 63 -3.97 -1.80 12.59
CA SER A 63 -2.76 -1.56 11.78
C SER A 63 -2.98 -0.67 10.56
N LEU A 64 -4.22 -0.55 10.06
CA LEU A 64 -4.48 0.17 8.80
C LEU A 64 -5.78 0.96 8.83
N ARG A 65 -5.70 2.21 8.42
CA ARG A 65 -6.84 3.09 8.16
C ARG A 65 -6.87 3.50 6.69
N LEU A 66 -8.08 3.74 6.17
CA LEU A 66 -8.28 4.29 4.84
C LEU A 66 -8.49 5.80 4.97
N ASP A 67 -7.75 6.56 4.16
CA ASP A 67 -7.92 7.99 4.00
C ASP A 67 -8.27 8.32 2.55
N THR A 68 -9.45 8.86 2.34
CA THR A 68 -9.98 9.29 1.04
C THR A 68 -9.89 10.80 0.83
N SER A 69 -9.30 11.55 1.77
CA SER A 69 -9.19 13.02 1.69
C SER A 69 -8.33 13.51 0.53
N GLY A 70 -7.49 12.64 -0.04
CA GLY A 70 -6.70 12.91 -1.22
C GLY A 70 -7.46 12.81 -2.55
N LEU A 71 -8.76 12.54 -2.54
CA LEU A 71 -9.58 12.48 -3.74
C LEU A 71 -10.21 13.84 -4.02
N SER A 72 -9.98 14.38 -5.22
CA SER A 72 -10.41 15.73 -5.61
C SER A 72 -11.72 15.75 -6.39
N ARG A 73 -12.20 14.60 -6.86
CA ARG A 73 -13.40 14.47 -7.70
C ARG A 73 -14.40 13.46 -7.13
N ASN A 74 -15.63 13.55 -7.62
CA ASN A 74 -16.65 12.52 -7.40
C ASN A 74 -16.47 11.40 -8.43
N TYR A 75 -16.74 10.16 -7.99
CA TYR A 75 -16.63 8.96 -8.81
C TYR A 75 -18.01 8.44 -9.18
N ASP A 76 -18.16 8.01 -10.42
CA ASP A 76 -19.44 7.54 -10.95
C ASP A 76 -19.93 6.29 -10.22
N ILE A 77 -21.24 6.25 -10.01
CA ILE A 77 -21.93 5.08 -9.46
C ILE A 77 -22.04 4.05 -10.57
N ARG A 78 -21.41 2.90 -10.37
CA ARG A 78 -21.49 1.79 -11.30
C ARG A 78 -22.76 0.97 -11.06
N PRO A 79 -23.53 0.64 -12.11
CA PRO A 79 -24.71 -0.23 -11.96
C PRO A 79 -24.36 -1.53 -11.27
N PHE A 80 -23.18 -2.09 -11.61
CA PHE A 80 -22.67 -3.27 -10.95
C PHE A 80 -21.13 -3.33 -11.08
N SER A 81 -20.49 -3.95 -10.09
CA SER A 81 -19.06 -4.29 -10.11
C SER A 81 -18.88 -5.67 -9.49
N MET A 82 -18.14 -6.55 -10.16
CA MET A 82 -17.98 -7.93 -9.73
C MET A 82 -16.53 -8.23 -9.34
N GLN A 83 -16.36 -8.82 -8.18
CA GLN A 83 -15.17 -9.56 -7.78
C GLN A 83 -15.37 -11.01 -8.17
N SER A 84 -14.50 -11.61 -8.98
CA SER A 84 -14.66 -12.98 -9.47
C SER A 84 -13.41 -13.81 -9.18
N ASN A 85 -13.47 -14.60 -8.13
CA ASN A 85 -12.40 -15.49 -7.69
C ASN A 85 -11.01 -14.82 -7.64
N GLU A 86 -10.99 -13.57 -7.21
CA GLU A 86 -9.77 -12.77 -7.04
C GLU A 86 -9.58 -12.34 -5.59
N SER A 87 -8.34 -12.07 -5.18
CA SER A 87 -8.07 -11.55 -3.84
C SER A 87 -8.66 -10.15 -3.68
N ASP A 88 -8.96 -9.76 -2.44
CA ASP A 88 -9.43 -8.41 -2.17
C ASP A 88 -8.40 -7.35 -2.60
N TYR A 89 -7.10 -7.68 -2.49
CA TYR A 89 -6.03 -6.84 -3.00
C TYR A 89 -6.10 -6.64 -4.52
N ALA A 90 -6.23 -7.73 -5.27
CA ALA A 90 -6.30 -7.68 -6.73
C ALA A 90 -7.53 -6.91 -7.20
N TYR A 91 -8.68 -7.18 -6.58
CA TYR A 91 -9.94 -6.48 -6.86
C TYR A 91 -9.81 -4.97 -6.59
N LEU A 92 -9.34 -4.60 -5.40
CA LEU A 92 -9.13 -3.21 -5.02
C LEU A 92 -8.18 -2.50 -5.99
N THR A 93 -7.04 -3.13 -6.28
CA THR A 93 -6.02 -2.57 -7.19
C THR A 93 -6.59 -2.33 -8.58
N ARG A 94 -7.38 -3.28 -9.10
CA ARG A 94 -8.01 -3.16 -10.40
C ARG A 94 -8.99 -1.99 -10.44
N LEU A 95 -9.90 -1.90 -9.45
CA LEU A 95 -10.88 -0.83 -9.36
C LEU A 95 -10.23 0.56 -9.30
N LEU A 96 -9.21 0.71 -8.47
CA LEU A 96 -8.51 1.99 -8.32
C LEU A 96 -7.77 2.39 -9.60
N ARG A 97 -7.16 1.43 -10.29
CA ARG A 97 -6.51 1.68 -11.59
C ARG A 97 -7.50 2.10 -12.67
N GLU A 98 -8.68 1.50 -12.72
CA GLU A 98 -9.74 1.87 -13.67
C GLU A 98 -10.17 3.33 -13.51
N GLU A 99 -10.12 3.86 -12.30
CA GLU A 99 -10.45 5.26 -11.99
C GLU A 99 -9.23 6.18 -11.95
N ALA A 100 -8.05 5.70 -12.31
CA ALA A 100 -6.79 6.43 -12.19
C ALA A 100 -6.51 6.95 -10.77
N ILE A 101 -6.94 6.20 -9.75
CA ILE A 101 -6.62 6.47 -8.35
C ILE A 101 -5.32 5.76 -8.00
N ASN A 102 -4.37 6.52 -7.49
CA ASN A 102 -3.17 6.00 -6.85
C ASN A 102 -3.38 5.86 -5.34
N TRP A 103 -2.55 5.05 -4.70
CA TRP A 103 -2.48 5.01 -3.25
C TRP A 103 -1.04 5.08 -2.77
N LEU A 104 -0.88 5.55 -1.55
CA LEU A 104 0.36 5.44 -0.80
C LEU A 104 0.04 4.96 0.62
N VAL A 105 0.98 4.25 1.21
CA VAL A 105 0.95 3.93 2.64
C VAL A 105 1.74 5.01 3.35
N ASP A 106 1.04 5.83 4.13
CA ASP A 106 1.65 6.89 4.93
C ASP A 106 2.03 6.33 6.31
N GLU A 107 3.30 6.42 6.63
CA GLU A 107 3.90 5.96 7.88
C GLU A 107 4.42 7.14 8.73
N SER A 108 4.17 8.36 8.31
CA SER A 108 4.71 9.58 8.95
C SER A 108 4.28 9.75 10.41
N TYR A 109 3.21 9.08 10.82
CA TYR A 109 2.68 9.11 12.17
C TYR A 109 3.11 7.92 13.05
N LEU A 110 3.95 7.02 12.52
CA LEU A 110 4.49 5.90 13.30
C LEU A 110 5.56 6.39 14.28
N TYR A 111 5.15 7.09 15.31
CA TYR A 111 6.01 7.31 16.47
C TYR A 111 6.04 6.06 17.33
N VAL A 112 7.19 5.43 17.43
CA VAL A 112 7.43 4.45 18.48
C VAL A 112 7.48 5.23 19.79
N SER A 113 6.37 5.26 20.51
CA SER A 113 6.37 5.75 21.88
C SER A 113 7.34 4.89 22.68
N SER A 114 8.28 5.53 23.35
CA SER A 114 9.24 4.83 24.23
C SER A 114 8.56 4.02 25.35
N ASN A 115 7.28 4.24 25.57
CA ASN A 115 6.46 3.56 26.57
C ASN A 115 5.61 2.40 26.02
N GLY A 116 5.69 2.09 24.73
CA GLY A 116 5.15 0.83 24.17
C GLY A 116 3.63 0.67 24.11
N ASP A 117 2.85 1.64 24.55
CA ASP A 117 1.42 1.43 24.84
C ASP A 117 0.46 1.75 23.68
N SER A 118 0.91 2.37 22.60
CA SER A 118 0.06 2.60 21.42
C SER A 118 0.84 2.52 20.12
N ILE A 119 0.41 1.64 19.23
CA ILE A 119 0.87 1.60 17.84
C ILE A 119 -0.14 2.40 17.02
N GLU A 120 0.32 3.51 16.43
CA GLU A 120 -0.52 4.24 15.48
C GLU A 120 -0.67 3.41 14.19
N PRO A 121 -1.87 3.33 13.62
CA PRO A 121 -2.08 2.60 12.37
C PRO A 121 -1.43 3.31 11.20
N GLN A 122 -0.93 2.52 10.24
CA GLN A 122 -0.59 3.02 8.92
C GLN A 122 -1.83 3.62 8.25
N ILE A 123 -1.64 4.61 7.40
CA ILE A 123 -2.74 5.23 6.65
C ILE A 123 -2.58 4.87 5.18
N LEU A 124 -3.57 4.18 4.61
CA LEU A 124 -3.68 4.01 3.17
C LEU A 124 -4.41 5.23 2.59
N LYS A 125 -3.64 6.15 2.02
CA LYS A 125 -4.17 7.38 1.43
C LYS A 125 -4.43 7.17 -0.06
N LEU A 126 -5.65 7.46 -0.49
CA LEU A 126 -6.03 7.47 -1.91
C LEU A 126 -5.81 8.86 -2.50
N ILE A 127 -5.22 8.90 -3.70
CA ILE A 127 -4.83 10.13 -4.38
C ILE A 127 -5.20 10.03 -5.85
N ASP A 128 -5.88 11.04 -6.39
CA ASP A 128 -6.25 11.15 -7.80
C ASP A 128 -5.54 12.28 -8.54
N ASN A 129 -4.68 13.04 -7.86
CA ASN A 129 -3.92 14.14 -8.42
C ASN A 129 -2.48 14.13 -7.92
N ASN A 130 -1.53 14.14 -8.84
CA ASN A 130 -0.10 14.15 -8.52
C ASN A 130 0.34 15.37 -7.69
N ALA A 131 -0.40 16.48 -7.75
CA ALA A 131 -0.11 17.65 -6.91
C ALA A 131 -0.31 17.42 -5.41
N GLN A 132 -0.94 16.30 -5.02
CA GLN A 132 -1.20 15.93 -3.63
C GLN A 132 -0.05 15.12 -3.00
N PHE A 133 0.92 14.68 -3.80
CA PHE A 133 2.14 14.10 -3.26
C PHE A 133 2.99 15.19 -2.62
N GLU A 134 3.46 14.93 -1.42
CA GLU A 134 4.41 15.81 -0.77
C GLU A 134 5.73 15.84 -1.54
N ALA A 135 6.29 17.04 -1.68
CA ALA A 135 7.60 17.17 -2.30
C ALA A 135 8.65 16.58 -1.36
N ILE A 136 9.50 15.70 -1.87
CA ILE A 136 10.66 15.25 -1.14
C ILE A 136 11.58 16.45 -0.82
N GLU A 137 12.24 16.43 0.33
CA GLU A 137 13.15 17.49 0.79
C GLU A 137 14.19 17.82 -0.30
N ARG A 138 14.68 16.80 -0.95
CA ARG A 138 15.61 16.91 -2.07
C ARG A 138 14.85 17.04 -3.39
N ARG A 139 14.67 18.26 -3.89
CA ARG A 139 13.92 18.57 -5.11
C ARG A 139 14.59 18.11 -6.41
N SER A 140 15.89 17.86 -6.42
CA SER A 140 16.63 17.41 -7.58
C SER A 140 17.68 16.39 -7.18
N ILE A 141 17.75 15.29 -7.94
CA ILE A 141 18.78 14.26 -7.78
C ILE A 141 19.69 14.32 -9.00
N ARG A 142 20.98 14.43 -8.76
CA ARG A 142 21.96 14.52 -9.83
C ARG A 142 22.10 13.17 -10.54
N TYR A 143 22.14 13.21 -11.87
CA TYR A 143 22.50 12.05 -12.66
C TYR A 143 24.02 12.00 -12.87
N HIS A 144 24.66 10.91 -12.48
CA HIS A 144 26.08 10.72 -12.64
C HIS A 144 26.42 9.25 -12.97
N ARG A 145 27.16 9.03 -14.06
CA ARG A 145 27.47 7.66 -14.54
C ARG A 145 28.45 6.89 -13.65
N SER A 146 29.25 7.58 -12.84
CA SER A 146 30.28 6.95 -12.01
C SER A 146 30.14 7.41 -10.56
N ASN A 147 29.97 6.45 -9.65
CA ASN A 147 29.75 6.73 -8.22
C ASN A 147 31.06 6.94 -7.44
N ALA A 148 32.22 6.77 -8.05
CA ALA A 148 33.50 6.74 -7.33
C ALA A 148 33.90 8.07 -6.64
N THR A 149 33.29 9.17 -7.02
CA THR A 149 33.62 10.53 -6.51
C THR A 149 32.44 11.27 -5.90
N GLU A 150 31.23 10.68 -5.89
CA GLU A 150 30.04 11.33 -5.34
C GLU A 150 29.92 11.04 -3.84
N GLN A 151 29.77 12.11 -3.05
CA GLN A 151 29.53 12.02 -1.60
C GLN A 151 28.03 12.03 -1.24
N SER A 152 27.16 12.25 -2.23
CA SER A 152 25.72 12.30 -2.04
C SER A 152 25.02 11.33 -2.99
N ASP A 153 23.81 10.92 -2.60
CA ASP A 153 22.99 10.02 -3.44
C ASP A 153 22.79 10.59 -4.84
N SER A 154 23.02 9.74 -5.84
CA SER A 154 22.91 10.10 -7.25
C SER A 154 22.22 8.99 -8.04
N ILE A 155 21.63 9.36 -9.17
CA ILE A 155 21.07 8.39 -10.12
C ILE A 155 22.19 7.96 -11.06
N THR A 156 22.52 6.68 -11.08
CA THR A 156 23.57 6.11 -11.94
C THR A 156 23.03 5.54 -13.24
N SER A 157 21.74 5.14 -13.27
CA SER A 157 21.06 4.63 -14.44
C SER A 157 19.62 5.11 -14.46
N PHE A 158 19.17 5.57 -15.63
CA PHE A 158 17.80 5.95 -15.89
C PHE A 158 17.36 5.35 -17.22
N ILE A 159 16.38 4.45 -17.18
CA ILE A 159 15.81 3.81 -18.35
C ILE A 159 14.34 4.15 -18.43
N ALA A 160 13.94 4.87 -19.48
CA ALA A 160 12.53 5.14 -19.76
C ALA A 160 11.99 4.04 -20.70
N GLN A 161 10.94 3.35 -20.27
CA GLN A 161 10.27 2.34 -21.07
C GLN A 161 8.80 2.71 -21.25
N ARG A 162 8.32 2.55 -22.48
CA ARG A 162 6.89 2.68 -22.82
C ARG A 162 6.43 1.38 -23.44
N GLN A 163 5.32 0.85 -22.96
CA GLN A 163 4.74 -0.40 -23.44
C GLN A 163 3.24 -0.21 -23.61
N LEU A 164 2.70 -0.69 -24.74
CA LEU A 164 1.27 -0.81 -24.92
C LEU A 164 0.75 -1.90 -23.99
N GLN A 165 -0.27 -1.58 -23.23
CA GLN A 165 -0.97 -2.55 -22.38
C GLN A 165 -2.16 -3.09 -23.17
N PRO A 166 -2.47 -4.39 -23.11
CA PRO A 166 -3.74 -4.90 -23.61
C PRO A 166 -4.89 -4.26 -22.82
N THR A 167 -5.88 -3.78 -23.54
CA THR A 167 -7.14 -3.26 -22.99
C THR A 167 -8.08 -4.37 -22.57
#